data_d88bdfe2506b0e2b28158caed7e60983
#
_entry.id   d88bdfe2506b0e2b28158caed7e60983
#
_cell.length_a   1.000
_cell.length_b   1.000
_cell.length_c   1.000
_cell.angle_alpha   90.00
_cell.angle_beta   90.00
_cell.angle_gamma   90.00
#
_symmetry.space_group_name_H-M   'P 1'
#
loop_
_entity.id
_entity.type
_entity.pdbx_description
1 polymer ?
#
loop_
_entity_poly.entity_id
_entity_poly.type
_entity_poly.pdbx_seq_one_letter_code
_entity_poly.pdbx_strand_id
1 'polypeptide(L)'
;MITSTNKEAYPNTLIVILGHDEGRSSFEEKEDVTRVTNDEGKTIGYNFFNVDKLVDFDKLPNGPVKLSDDELVALNKKLDEVGFTDKLAYGKPTLVYGYVKTCEPHPDSDHLHVTTVEVADGEEHQIVCGAPNIAQGQKVVVALPGTLMPNGAQIWPGELRGVDSYGMICSARELGLPHAPQKRGIMVVPDNFEVGEEFEPTKCDELIASGEITL
;
A
#
# COMPACT_ATOMS: atom_id res chain seq x y z
N MET A 1 3.22 -7.68 1.68
CA MET A 1 2.15 -8.22 2.56
C MET A 1 1.39 -7.05 3.18
N ILE A 2 0.06 -7.08 3.10
CA ILE A 2 -0.83 -6.13 3.78
C ILE A 2 -1.45 -6.84 4.99
N THR A 3 -1.52 -6.16 6.13
CA THR A 3 -2.25 -6.62 7.31
C THR A 3 -3.24 -5.54 7.75
N SER A 4 -4.46 -5.95 8.09
CA SER A 4 -5.51 -5.02 8.49
C SER A 4 -6.51 -5.63 9.45
N THR A 5 -7.23 -4.77 10.17
CA THR A 5 -8.38 -5.13 10.99
C THR A 5 -9.60 -4.34 10.57
N ASN A 6 -10.79 -4.91 10.74
CA ASN A 6 -12.05 -4.19 10.71
C ASN A 6 -12.86 -4.64 11.93
N LYS A 7 -12.66 -3.96 13.04
CA LYS A 7 -13.19 -4.36 14.35
C LYS A 7 -14.71 -4.37 14.43
N GLU A 8 -15.37 -3.55 13.61
CA GLU A 8 -16.84 -3.47 13.57
C GLU A 8 -17.44 -4.62 12.77
N ALA A 9 -16.90 -4.88 11.57
CA ALA A 9 -17.45 -5.92 10.68
C ALA A 9 -16.93 -7.33 11.01
N TYR A 10 -15.66 -7.42 11.45
CA TYR A 10 -14.97 -8.68 11.74
C TYR A 10 -14.25 -8.59 13.08
N PRO A 11 -14.98 -8.64 14.21
CA PRO A 11 -14.37 -8.56 15.54
C PRO A 11 -13.38 -9.70 15.72
N ASN A 12 -12.27 -9.40 16.40
CA ASN A 12 -11.20 -10.35 16.72
C ASN A 12 -10.64 -11.10 15.51
N THR A 13 -10.60 -10.41 14.35
CA THR A 13 -10.09 -10.99 13.09
C THR A 13 -8.98 -10.12 12.52
N LEU A 14 -7.86 -10.77 12.18
CA LEU A 14 -6.77 -10.17 11.41
C LEU A 14 -6.85 -10.65 9.97
N ILE A 15 -6.88 -9.72 9.04
CA ILE A 15 -6.89 -9.98 7.59
C ILE A 15 -5.46 -9.78 7.07
N VAL A 16 -4.93 -10.79 6.38
CA VAL A 16 -3.62 -10.77 5.74
C VAL A 16 -3.80 -10.94 4.23
N ILE A 17 -3.28 -10.00 3.44
CA ILE A 17 -3.33 -10.04 1.98
C ILE A 17 -1.90 -10.18 1.47
N LEU A 18 -1.66 -11.23 0.68
CA LEU A 18 -0.35 -11.59 0.11
C LEU A 18 -0.28 -11.32 -1.38
N GLY A 19 -1.43 -11.25 -2.07
CA GLY A 19 -1.50 -11.06 -3.50
C GLY A 19 -2.83 -10.47 -3.95
N HIS A 20 -2.87 -10.04 -5.20
CA HIS A 20 -4.08 -9.54 -5.84
C HIS A 20 -5.05 -10.70 -6.09
N ASP A 21 -6.33 -10.47 -5.84
CA ASP A 21 -7.41 -11.41 -6.13
C ASP A 21 -7.98 -11.11 -7.52
N GLU A 22 -7.48 -11.83 -8.52
CA GLU A 22 -7.97 -11.78 -9.90
C GLU A 22 -8.70 -13.10 -10.21
N GLY A 23 -10.01 -13.06 -10.35
CA GLY A 23 -10.80 -14.23 -10.75
C GLY A 23 -11.54 -14.92 -9.61
N ARG A 24 -11.45 -16.25 -9.52
CA ARG A 24 -12.12 -17.05 -8.48
C ARG A 24 -11.15 -17.38 -7.37
N SER A 25 -11.61 -17.18 -6.14
CA SER A 25 -10.87 -17.59 -4.95
C SER A 25 -11.42 -18.90 -4.39
N SER A 26 -10.54 -19.72 -3.84
CA SER A 26 -10.87 -20.92 -3.07
C SER A 26 -10.43 -20.71 -1.61
N PHE A 27 -11.12 -21.40 -0.71
CA PHE A 27 -10.90 -21.25 0.73
C PHE A 27 -10.60 -22.62 1.36
N GLU A 28 -9.59 -22.65 2.24
CA GLU A 28 -9.30 -23.81 3.08
C GLU A 28 -9.26 -23.36 4.53
N GLU A 29 -10.16 -23.92 5.34
CA GLU A 29 -10.31 -23.58 6.75
C GLU A 29 -9.66 -24.65 7.63
N LYS A 30 -8.83 -24.23 8.58
CA LYS A 30 -8.22 -25.10 9.61
C LYS A 30 -8.24 -24.35 10.93
N GLU A 31 -9.03 -24.84 11.88
CA GLU A 31 -9.24 -24.20 13.19
C GLU A 31 -9.63 -22.71 13.04
N ASP A 32 -8.85 -21.82 13.64
CA ASP A 32 -9.04 -20.36 13.63
C ASP A 32 -8.36 -19.68 12.43
N VAL A 33 -7.97 -20.42 11.37
CA VAL A 33 -7.27 -19.88 10.21
C VAL A 33 -7.93 -20.29 8.91
N THR A 34 -8.26 -19.32 8.06
CA THR A 34 -8.70 -19.57 6.69
C THR A 34 -7.64 -19.08 5.70
N ARG A 35 -7.14 -19.98 4.86
CA ARG A 35 -6.29 -19.66 3.71
C ARG A 35 -7.16 -19.34 2.50
N VAL A 36 -6.78 -18.30 1.77
CA VAL A 36 -7.40 -17.92 0.49
C VAL A 36 -6.39 -18.15 -0.62
N THR A 37 -6.81 -18.85 -1.68
CA THR A 37 -5.97 -19.12 -2.86
C THR A 37 -6.68 -18.64 -4.14
N ASN A 38 -5.91 -18.24 -5.15
CA ASN A 38 -6.42 -17.92 -6.48
C ASN A 38 -6.67 -19.18 -7.32
N ASP A 39 -7.11 -19.01 -8.58
CA ASP A 39 -7.40 -20.10 -9.52
C ASP A 39 -6.19 -21.04 -9.80
N GLU A 40 -4.97 -20.53 -9.62
CA GLU A 40 -3.73 -21.29 -9.80
C GLU A 40 -3.32 -22.05 -8.52
N GLY A 41 -4.09 -21.92 -7.44
CA GLY A 41 -3.78 -22.51 -6.14
C GLY A 41 -2.70 -21.76 -5.34
N LYS A 42 -2.29 -20.58 -5.79
CA LYS A 42 -1.35 -19.72 -5.07
C LYS A 42 -2.06 -19.05 -3.89
N THR A 43 -1.44 -19.05 -2.72
CA THR A 43 -1.97 -18.33 -1.56
C THR A 43 -1.94 -16.83 -1.80
N ILE A 44 -3.10 -16.18 -1.70
CA ILE A 44 -3.27 -14.74 -1.84
C ILE A 44 -3.68 -14.05 -0.53
N GLY A 45 -3.97 -14.80 0.52
CA GLY A 45 -4.27 -14.24 1.82
C GLY A 45 -4.62 -15.26 2.89
N TYR A 46 -4.75 -14.74 4.10
CA TYR A 46 -5.20 -15.45 5.29
C TYR A 46 -6.17 -14.60 6.11
N ASN A 47 -7.15 -15.22 6.72
CA ASN A 47 -7.92 -14.66 7.82
C ASN A 47 -7.61 -15.45 9.09
N PHE A 48 -7.15 -14.75 10.14
CA PHE A 48 -6.95 -15.31 11.47
C PHE A 48 -8.11 -14.87 12.35
N PHE A 49 -8.92 -15.82 12.80
CA PHE A 49 -10.00 -15.60 13.74
C PHE A 49 -9.51 -15.81 15.18
N ASN A 50 -10.21 -15.24 16.16
CA ASN A 50 -9.80 -15.29 17.57
C ASN A 50 -8.33 -14.90 17.77
N VAL A 51 -7.92 -13.86 17.07
CA VAL A 51 -6.49 -13.48 16.94
C VAL A 51 -5.93 -12.87 18.21
N ASP A 52 -6.79 -12.48 19.18
CA ASP A 52 -6.42 -12.04 20.54
C ASP A 52 -5.57 -13.05 21.31
N LYS A 53 -5.62 -14.32 20.91
CA LYS A 53 -4.73 -15.38 21.44
C LYS A 53 -3.29 -15.30 20.92
N LEU A 54 -3.05 -14.55 19.85
CA LEU A 54 -1.78 -14.46 19.14
C LEU A 54 -1.17 -13.08 19.22
N VAL A 55 -2.00 -12.04 19.23
CA VAL A 55 -1.59 -10.63 19.23
C VAL A 55 -2.48 -9.83 20.20
N ASP A 56 -2.01 -8.68 20.67
CA ASP A 56 -2.84 -7.77 21.50
C ASP A 56 -3.82 -6.98 20.60
N PHE A 57 -4.90 -7.67 20.18
CA PHE A 57 -5.87 -7.17 19.21
C PHE A 57 -6.49 -5.83 19.61
N ASP A 58 -6.68 -5.60 20.92
CA ASP A 58 -7.30 -4.36 21.42
C ASP A 58 -6.43 -3.13 21.13
N LYS A 59 -5.11 -3.29 21.11
CA LYS A 59 -4.16 -2.22 20.76
C LYS A 59 -4.00 -1.97 19.27
N LEU A 60 -4.39 -2.92 18.41
CA LEU A 60 -4.29 -2.71 16.97
C LEU A 60 -5.26 -1.60 16.53
N PRO A 61 -4.88 -0.72 15.57
CA PRO A 61 -5.79 0.25 14.99
C PRO A 61 -6.90 -0.44 14.18
N ASN A 62 -7.98 0.24 13.87
CA ASN A 62 -8.92 -0.19 12.84
C ASN A 62 -8.38 0.24 11.46
N GLY A 63 -8.37 -0.66 10.48
CA GLY A 63 -7.75 -0.44 9.17
C GLY A 63 -6.36 -1.05 9.05
N PRO A 64 -5.41 -0.40 8.33
CA PRO A 64 -4.06 -0.91 8.15
C PRO A 64 -3.32 -1.11 9.46
N VAL A 65 -2.62 -2.23 9.57
CA VAL A 65 -1.83 -2.61 10.76
C VAL A 65 -0.41 -2.95 10.33
N LYS A 66 0.60 -2.50 11.09
CA LYS A 66 1.96 -3.02 11.01
C LYS A 66 2.23 -3.85 12.26
N LEU A 67 2.36 -5.15 12.09
CA LEU A 67 2.65 -6.09 13.18
C LEU A 67 4.13 -6.00 13.56
N SER A 68 4.44 -6.24 14.82
CA SER A 68 5.79 -6.44 15.31
C SER A 68 6.37 -7.79 14.86
N ASP A 69 7.68 -7.96 14.97
CA ASP A 69 8.35 -9.22 14.66
C ASP A 69 7.84 -10.37 15.56
N ASP A 70 7.57 -10.11 16.83
CA ASP A 70 7.03 -11.12 17.77
C ASP A 70 5.63 -11.57 17.37
N GLU A 71 4.78 -10.64 16.94
CA GLU A 71 3.43 -10.95 16.43
C GLU A 71 3.50 -11.76 15.13
N LEU A 72 4.42 -11.43 14.21
CA LEU A 72 4.66 -12.22 12.99
C LEU A 72 5.16 -13.62 13.32
N VAL A 73 6.03 -13.77 14.31
CA VAL A 73 6.48 -15.08 14.80
C VAL A 73 5.30 -15.90 15.34
N ALA A 74 4.40 -15.27 16.12
CA ALA A 74 3.21 -15.95 16.65
C ALA A 74 2.26 -16.41 15.53
N LEU A 75 2.00 -15.58 14.53
CA LEU A 75 1.16 -15.95 13.38
C LEU A 75 1.78 -17.07 12.55
N ASN A 76 3.09 -16.99 12.25
CA ASN A 76 3.81 -18.04 11.52
C ASN A 76 3.79 -19.38 12.27
N LYS A 77 3.96 -19.34 13.59
CA LYS A 77 3.84 -20.54 14.43
C LYS A 77 2.45 -21.15 14.34
N LYS A 78 1.38 -20.33 14.38
CA LYS A 78 -0.01 -20.80 14.20
C LYS A 78 -0.22 -21.43 12.83
N LEU A 79 0.33 -20.85 11.75
CA LEU A 79 0.28 -21.46 10.40
C LEU A 79 0.93 -22.86 10.40
N ASP A 80 2.12 -23.00 10.99
CA ASP A 80 2.81 -24.28 11.09
C ASP A 80 1.98 -25.31 11.89
N GLU A 81 1.40 -24.89 13.03
CA GLU A 81 0.58 -25.76 13.89
C GLU A 81 -0.65 -26.31 13.17
N VAL A 82 -1.30 -25.51 12.34
CA VAL A 82 -2.47 -25.94 11.55
C VAL A 82 -2.08 -26.57 10.20
N GLY A 83 -0.78 -26.66 9.89
CA GLY A 83 -0.26 -27.35 8.72
C GLY A 83 -0.35 -26.54 7.42
N PHE A 84 -0.23 -25.21 7.50
CA PHE A 84 0.07 -24.35 6.36
C PHE A 84 1.58 -24.07 6.30
N THR A 85 2.15 -24.01 5.10
CA THR A 85 3.61 -23.93 4.89
C THR A 85 4.10 -22.53 4.50
N ASP A 86 3.18 -21.60 4.23
CA ASP A 86 3.53 -20.22 3.88
C ASP A 86 4.18 -19.51 5.08
N LYS A 87 5.06 -18.56 4.77
CA LYS A 87 5.69 -17.72 5.79
C LYS A 87 5.30 -16.27 5.58
N LEU A 88 4.74 -15.66 6.62
CA LEU A 88 4.38 -14.25 6.65
C LEU A 88 5.62 -13.43 7.00
N ALA A 89 5.93 -12.47 6.14
CA ALA A 89 6.99 -11.48 6.36
C ALA A 89 6.66 -10.20 5.62
N TYR A 90 7.01 -9.06 6.19
CA TYR A 90 7.01 -7.83 5.43
C TYR A 90 8.19 -7.82 4.45
N GLY A 91 7.92 -7.35 3.23
CA GLY A 91 8.95 -7.06 2.24
C GLY A 91 9.50 -5.63 2.40
N LYS A 92 10.04 -5.11 1.32
CA LYS A 92 10.41 -3.69 1.22
C LYS A 92 9.20 -2.79 1.47
N PRO A 93 9.39 -1.54 1.93
CA PRO A 93 8.31 -0.56 1.98
C PRO A 93 7.62 -0.42 0.63
N THR A 94 6.30 -0.29 0.66
CA THR A 94 5.48 -0.12 -0.56
C THR A 94 4.96 1.31 -0.71
N LEU A 95 5.10 2.13 0.32
CA LEU A 95 4.81 3.56 0.28
C LEU A 95 6.14 4.30 0.46
N VAL A 96 6.65 4.88 -0.63
CA VAL A 96 8.04 5.38 -0.71
C VAL A 96 8.11 6.76 -1.37
N TYR A 97 9.25 7.43 -1.22
CA TYR A 97 9.55 8.60 -2.04
C TYR A 97 10.07 8.15 -3.40
N GLY A 98 9.58 8.80 -4.46
CA GLY A 98 9.98 8.54 -5.83
C GLY A 98 10.39 9.81 -6.56
N TYR A 99 11.06 9.64 -7.70
CA TYR A 99 11.48 10.74 -8.57
C TYR A 99 10.89 10.58 -9.97
N VAL A 100 10.17 11.58 -10.44
CA VAL A 100 9.53 11.59 -11.77
C VAL A 100 10.58 11.87 -12.84
N LYS A 101 11.07 10.81 -13.50
CA LYS A 101 12.10 10.90 -14.55
C LYS A 101 11.54 11.43 -15.87
N THR A 102 10.32 11.01 -16.23
CA THR A 102 9.61 11.47 -17.42
C THR A 102 8.15 11.75 -17.09
N CYS A 103 7.53 12.67 -17.83
CA CYS A 103 6.11 12.98 -17.70
C CYS A 103 5.59 13.38 -19.09
N GLU A 104 4.95 12.43 -19.78
CA GLU A 104 4.46 12.58 -21.15
C GLU A 104 2.92 12.65 -21.17
N PRO A 105 2.30 13.41 -22.10
CA PRO A 105 0.85 13.38 -22.25
C PRO A 105 0.36 11.97 -22.57
N HIS A 106 -0.77 11.58 -21.99
CA HIS A 106 -1.39 10.30 -22.26
C HIS A 106 -1.96 10.28 -23.70
N PRO A 107 -1.76 9.20 -24.49
CA PRO A 107 -2.17 9.17 -25.89
C PRO A 107 -3.68 9.29 -26.13
N ASP A 108 -4.51 8.92 -25.15
CA ASP A 108 -5.97 8.92 -25.23
C ASP A 108 -6.62 9.68 -24.06
N SER A 109 -5.98 10.78 -23.61
CA SER A 109 -6.54 11.64 -22.56
C SER A 109 -5.92 13.03 -22.58
N ASP A 110 -6.75 14.03 -22.37
CA ASP A 110 -6.38 15.46 -22.28
C ASP A 110 -5.89 15.90 -20.90
N HIS A 111 -6.03 15.04 -19.89
CA HIS A 111 -5.68 15.37 -18.49
C HIS A 111 -4.81 14.30 -17.79
N LEU A 112 -4.59 13.15 -18.42
CA LEU A 112 -3.69 12.12 -17.88
C LEU A 112 -2.27 12.30 -18.46
N HIS A 113 -1.29 11.88 -17.66
CA HIS A 113 0.10 11.80 -18.05
C HIS A 113 0.62 10.39 -17.77
N VAL A 114 1.46 9.89 -18.66
CA VAL A 114 2.24 8.67 -18.47
C VAL A 114 3.59 9.08 -17.89
N THR A 115 3.91 8.61 -16.71
CA THR A 115 5.16 8.95 -16.03
C THR A 115 6.05 7.73 -15.88
N THR A 116 7.37 7.93 -15.92
CA THR A 116 8.35 6.97 -15.43
C THR A 116 8.88 7.50 -14.11
N VAL A 117 8.68 6.74 -13.05
CA VAL A 117 9.07 7.14 -11.70
C VAL A 117 10.11 6.17 -11.16
N GLU A 118 11.27 6.70 -10.78
CA GLU A 118 12.26 5.95 -10.02
C GLU A 118 11.80 5.84 -8.57
N VAL A 119 11.73 4.61 -8.05
CA VAL A 119 11.16 4.29 -6.72
C VAL A 119 12.17 3.61 -5.79
N ALA A 120 13.33 3.23 -6.32
CA ALA A 120 14.51 2.76 -5.62
C ALA A 120 15.71 2.88 -6.56
N ASP A 121 16.93 2.64 -6.10
CA ASP A 121 18.14 2.71 -6.91
C ASP A 121 18.04 1.77 -8.13
N GLY A 122 17.85 2.36 -9.30
CA GLY A 122 17.71 1.67 -10.58
C GLY A 122 16.36 0.95 -10.78
N GLU A 123 15.39 1.09 -9.89
CA GLU A 123 14.05 0.53 -10.04
C GLU A 123 13.07 1.62 -10.50
N GLU A 124 12.47 1.43 -11.68
CA GLU A 124 11.57 2.39 -12.31
C GLU A 124 10.18 1.77 -12.55
N HIS A 125 9.13 2.54 -12.30
CA HIS A 125 7.75 2.16 -12.53
C HIS A 125 7.07 3.13 -13.50
N GLN A 126 6.31 2.59 -14.45
CA GLN A 126 5.36 3.38 -15.23
C GLN A 126 4.11 3.62 -14.40
N ILE A 127 3.73 4.86 -14.21
CA ILE A 127 2.54 5.24 -13.46
C ILE A 127 1.76 6.28 -14.26
N VAL A 128 0.47 6.02 -14.47
CA VAL A 128 -0.44 6.98 -15.11
C VAL A 128 -1.01 7.91 -14.03
N CYS A 129 -0.83 9.21 -14.20
CA CYS A 129 -1.20 10.23 -13.23
C CYS A 129 -2.16 11.27 -13.83
N GLY A 130 -3.27 11.54 -13.13
CA GLY A 130 -4.28 12.54 -13.51
C GLY A 130 -4.22 13.82 -12.67
N ALA A 131 -3.16 14.04 -11.93
CA ALA A 131 -3.02 15.23 -11.11
C ALA A 131 -2.60 16.45 -11.96
N PRO A 132 -3.22 17.63 -11.72
CA PRO A 132 -2.94 18.81 -12.54
C PRO A 132 -1.55 19.42 -12.30
N ASN A 133 -0.87 19.02 -11.22
CA ASN A 133 0.45 19.52 -10.84
C ASN A 133 1.57 18.51 -11.06
N ILE A 134 1.32 17.39 -11.78
CA ILE A 134 2.38 16.44 -12.12
C ILE A 134 3.34 17.03 -13.13
N ALA A 135 4.63 16.87 -12.92
CA ALA A 135 5.68 17.30 -13.84
C ALA A 135 6.95 16.45 -13.69
N GLN A 136 7.73 16.40 -14.77
CA GLN A 136 9.07 15.82 -14.73
C GLN A 136 9.97 16.56 -13.74
N GLY A 137 10.86 15.83 -13.05
CA GLY A 137 11.84 16.39 -12.12
C GLY A 137 11.35 16.54 -10.69
N GLN A 138 10.09 16.17 -10.41
CA GLN A 138 9.52 16.25 -9.06
C GLN A 138 9.89 15.01 -8.22
N LYS A 139 10.14 15.24 -6.93
CA LYS A 139 10.09 14.18 -5.92
C LYS A 139 8.68 14.09 -5.35
N VAL A 140 8.14 12.90 -5.29
CA VAL A 140 6.73 12.61 -4.98
C VAL A 140 6.61 11.44 -4.02
N VAL A 141 5.43 11.23 -3.46
CA VAL A 141 5.12 10.01 -2.69
C VAL A 141 4.41 9.00 -3.60
N VAL A 142 4.92 7.79 -3.63
CA VAL A 142 4.46 6.71 -4.49
C VAL A 142 3.94 5.54 -3.66
N ALA A 143 2.71 5.15 -3.92
CA ALA A 143 2.16 3.88 -3.46
C ALA A 143 2.42 2.80 -4.52
N LEU A 144 3.30 1.86 -4.21
CA LEU A 144 3.64 0.71 -5.04
C LEU A 144 2.58 -0.40 -4.94
N PRO A 145 2.53 -1.35 -5.87
CA PRO A 145 1.66 -2.52 -5.77
C PRO A 145 1.82 -3.25 -4.43
N GLY A 146 0.68 -3.58 -3.79
CA GLY A 146 0.66 -4.15 -2.45
C GLY A 146 0.57 -3.12 -1.31
N THR A 147 0.34 -1.84 -1.63
CA THR A 147 0.03 -0.81 -0.61
C THR A 147 -1.45 -0.83 -0.25
N LEU A 148 -1.76 -0.74 1.05
CA LEU A 148 -3.09 -0.41 1.55
C LEU A 148 -3.13 1.06 1.94
N MET A 149 -3.97 1.83 1.27
CA MET A 149 -4.16 3.26 1.55
C MET A 149 -5.03 3.47 2.80
N PRO A 150 -4.92 4.62 3.48
CA PRO A 150 -5.71 4.92 4.68
C PRO A 150 -7.24 4.83 4.48
N ASN A 151 -7.73 5.07 3.28
CA ASN A 151 -9.14 4.94 2.92
C ASN A 151 -9.57 3.49 2.62
N GLY A 152 -8.66 2.51 2.73
CA GLY A 152 -8.90 1.09 2.45
C GLY A 152 -8.68 0.67 1.00
N ALA A 153 -8.33 1.59 0.10
CA ALA A 153 -7.99 1.23 -1.27
C ALA A 153 -6.67 0.43 -1.31
N GLN A 154 -6.65 -0.63 -2.08
CA GLN A 154 -5.47 -1.44 -2.32
C GLN A 154 -4.87 -1.06 -3.68
N ILE A 155 -3.56 -0.83 -3.71
CA ILE A 155 -2.85 -0.51 -4.95
C ILE A 155 -2.30 -1.78 -5.56
N TRP A 156 -2.72 -2.06 -6.79
CA TRP A 156 -2.26 -3.18 -7.61
C TRP A 156 -1.92 -2.69 -9.01
N PRO A 157 -1.16 -3.47 -9.81
CA PRO A 157 -1.00 -3.19 -11.23
C PRO A 157 -2.36 -3.07 -11.91
N GLY A 158 -2.51 -2.12 -12.80
CA GLY A 158 -3.76 -1.90 -13.50
C GLY A 158 -3.53 -1.13 -14.81
N GLU A 159 -4.60 -0.76 -15.47
CA GLU A 159 -4.59 -0.07 -16.73
C GLU A 159 -5.52 1.16 -16.66
N LEU A 160 -5.05 2.30 -17.16
CA LEU A 160 -5.86 3.50 -17.32
C LEU A 160 -5.91 3.85 -18.82
N ARG A 161 -7.10 3.73 -19.43
CA ARG A 161 -7.34 4.00 -20.85
C ARG A 161 -6.31 3.34 -21.80
N GLY A 162 -6.06 2.05 -21.60
CA GLY A 162 -5.15 1.27 -22.44
C GLY A 162 -3.66 1.44 -22.14
N VAL A 163 -3.30 2.12 -21.05
CA VAL A 163 -1.91 2.28 -20.62
C VAL A 163 -1.72 1.67 -19.24
N ASP A 164 -0.77 0.76 -19.12
CA ASP A 164 -0.43 0.09 -17.87
C ASP A 164 0.07 1.08 -16.81
N SER A 165 -0.32 0.85 -15.55
CA SER A 165 0.08 1.64 -14.40
C SER A 165 0.45 0.73 -13.22
N TYR A 166 1.67 0.87 -12.73
CA TYR A 166 2.26 0.01 -11.69
C TYR A 166 2.45 0.77 -10.38
N GLY A 167 1.36 1.38 -9.89
CA GLY A 167 1.36 2.16 -8.67
C GLY A 167 0.49 3.41 -8.77
N MET A 168 0.60 4.27 -7.74
CA MET A 168 -0.11 5.54 -7.67
C MET A 168 0.79 6.63 -7.09
N ILE A 169 0.84 7.80 -7.74
CA ILE A 169 1.44 9.00 -7.16
C ILE A 169 0.40 9.66 -6.27
N CYS A 170 0.72 9.85 -4.98
CA CYS A 170 -0.25 10.16 -3.94
C CYS A 170 -0.43 11.66 -3.70
N SER A 171 -1.64 12.07 -3.39
CA SER A 171 -1.95 13.36 -2.77
C SER A 171 -1.87 13.27 -1.24
N ALA A 172 -1.67 14.39 -0.56
CA ALA A 172 -1.68 14.43 0.91
C ALA A 172 -3.01 13.93 1.51
N ARG A 173 -4.13 14.11 0.82
CA ARG A 173 -5.45 13.63 1.25
C ARG A 173 -5.58 12.11 1.17
N GLU A 174 -5.09 11.50 0.10
CA GLU A 174 -5.07 10.03 -0.04
C GLU A 174 -4.16 9.39 1.01
N LEU A 175 -3.10 10.09 1.41
CA LEU A 175 -2.21 9.69 2.50
C LEU A 175 -2.82 9.92 3.90
N GLY A 176 -4.01 10.53 3.99
CA GLY A 176 -4.71 10.77 5.25
C GLY A 176 -4.01 11.77 6.18
N LEU A 177 -3.20 12.69 5.64
CA LEU A 177 -2.47 13.66 6.45
C LEU A 177 -3.41 14.71 7.05
N PRO A 178 -3.29 15.00 8.37
CA PRO A 178 -4.19 15.92 9.08
C PRO A 178 -4.24 17.33 8.48
N HIS A 179 -3.09 17.86 8.02
CA HIS A 179 -3.00 19.20 7.43
C HIS A 179 -3.14 19.19 5.90
N ALA A 180 -3.62 18.08 5.30
CA ALA A 180 -3.83 17.98 3.87
C ALA A 180 -4.84 19.04 3.37
N PRO A 181 -4.48 19.89 2.40
CA PRO A 181 -5.39 20.90 1.86
C PRO A 181 -6.51 20.26 1.05
N GLN A 182 -7.68 20.91 1.02
CA GLN A 182 -8.83 20.50 0.23
C GLN A 182 -8.66 20.92 -1.25
N LYS A 183 -7.53 20.57 -1.86
CA LYS A 183 -7.16 20.91 -3.23
C LYS A 183 -6.77 19.65 -4.00
N ARG A 184 -7.04 19.61 -5.30
CA ARG A 184 -6.57 18.53 -6.19
C ARG A 184 -5.09 18.70 -6.47
N GLY A 185 -4.36 17.60 -6.45
CA GLY A 185 -2.94 17.56 -6.78
C GLY A 185 -2.22 16.50 -5.98
N ILE A 186 -1.09 16.05 -6.51
CA ILE A 186 -0.16 15.17 -5.81
C ILE A 186 0.67 15.96 -4.80
N MET A 187 1.22 15.25 -3.82
CA MET A 187 2.17 15.83 -2.88
C MET A 187 3.58 15.81 -3.48
N VAL A 188 4.13 17.00 -3.71
CA VAL A 188 5.52 17.17 -4.15
C VAL A 188 6.35 17.46 -2.91
N VAL A 189 7.35 16.62 -2.66
CA VAL A 189 8.24 16.75 -1.50
C VAL A 189 9.54 17.46 -1.85
N PRO A 190 10.22 18.12 -0.88
CA PRO A 190 11.53 18.74 -1.09
C PRO A 190 12.61 17.76 -1.56
N ASP A 191 13.67 18.31 -2.19
CA ASP A 191 14.77 17.53 -2.78
C ASP A 191 15.63 16.75 -1.77
N ASN A 192 15.54 17.07 -0.49
CA ASN A 192 16.29 16.41 0.58
C ASN A 192 15.70 15.07 1.04
N PHE A 193 14.59 14.61 0.46
CA PHE A 193 14.09 13.25 0.65
C PHE A 193 14.80 12.29 -0.31
N GLU A 194 15.20 11.12 0.19
CA GLU A 194 15.90 10.13 -0.62
C GLU A 194 14.90 9.20 -1.34
N VAL A 195 15.15 8.92 -2.62
CA VAL A 195 14.33 8.02 -3.44
C VAL A 195 14.44 6.60 -2.89
N GLY A 196 13.29 5.95 -2.74
CA GLY A 196 13.21 4.58 -2.20
C GLY A 196 13.09 4.49 -0.68
N GLU A 197 13.29 5.58 0.06
CA GLU A 197 13.01 5.60 1.50
C GLU A 197 11.51 5.49 1.79
N GLU A 198 11.19 4.83 2.92
CA GLU A 198 9.81 4.68 3.40
C GLU A 198 9.21 6.05 3.71
N PHE A 199 7.96 6.25 3.27
CA PHE A 199 7.21 7.47 3.55
C PHE A 199 7.01 7.69 5.04
N GLU A 200 7.33 8.89 5.52
CA GLU A 200 7.20 9.33 6.90
C GLU A 200 6.00 10.29 7.06
N PRO A 201 4.79 9.82 7.43
CA PRO A 201 3.58 10.65 7.46
C PRO A 201 3.69 11.85 8.41
N THR A 202 4.25 11.68 9.60
CA THR A 202 4.40 12.76 10.59
C THR A 202 5.29 13.88 10.08
N LYS A 203 6.44 13.55 9.51
CA LYS A 203 7.38 14.52 8.94
C LYS A 203 6.76 15.30 7.79
N CYS A 204 6.06 14.61 6.88
CA CYS A 204 5.40 15.27 5.76
C CYS A 204 4.24 16.16 6.20
N ASP A 205 3.47 15.74 7.20
CA ASP A 205 2.37 16.53 7.75
C ASP A 205 2.87 17.82 8.44
N GLU A 206 3.98 17.74 9.17
CA GLU A 206 4.66 18.90 9.76
C GLU A 206 5.14 19.90 8.70
N LEU A 207 5.70 19.40 7.57
CA LEU A 207 6.15 20.24 6.45
C LEU A 207 4.99 20.89 5.69
N ILE A 208 3.82 20.24 5.64
CA ILE A 208 2.60 20.87 5.11
C ILE A 208 2.12 21.97 6.05
N ALA A 209 2.09 21.70 7.36
CA ALA A 209 1.66 22.66 8.37
C ALA A 209 2.58 23.91 8.43
N SER A 210 3.87 23.75 8.20
CA SER A 210 4.84 24.86 8.13
C SER A 210 4.82 25.62 6.79
N GLY A 211 4.17 25.06 5.75
CA GLY A 211 4.13 25.63 4.40
C GLY A 211 5.37 25.32 3.55
N GLU A 212 6.23 24.41 3.97
CA GLU A 212 7.40 23.97 3.21
C GLU A 212 7.04 23.01 2.07
N ILE A 213 5.95 22.24 2.23
CA ILE A 213 5.32 21.50 1.14
C ILE A 213 4.12 22.30 0.63
N THR A 214 4.18 22.72 -0.63
CA THR A 214 3.10 23.43 -1.33
C THR A 214 2.44 22.47 -2.32
N LEU A 215 1.09 22.41 -2.31
CA LEU A 215 0.25 21.51 -3.08
C LEU A 215 -0.55 22.25 -4.15
#